data_59c5b7a0a5ccfd905863fc26b79df742
#
_entry.id   59c5b7a0a5ccfd905863fc26b79df742
#
_cell.length_a   1.000
_cell.length_b   1.000
_cell.length_c   1.000
_cell.angle_alpha   90.00
_cell.angle_beta   90.00
_cell.angle_gamma   90.00
#
_symmetry.space_group_name_H-M   'P 1'
#
loop_
_entity.id
_entity.type
_entity.pdbx_description
1 polymer ?
#
loop_
_entity_poly.entity_id
_entity_poly.type
_entity_poly.pdbx_seq_one_letter_code
_entity_poly.pdbx_strand_id
1 'polypeptide(L)'
;KIEQICNKFRIQCSVIGKVKEDKMMHVKNGDDTLALLPADFVARGPLIDRPKSKPEYLSQLPSSLPSENQLSLSDILLKLLSSPNIASKHWVFRQYDHEVGIRTVIKPGFDSSVLRLDNGKSLSVKIDGNPKHCYIDPRQGAIGCFEEACRNVVCTGATPIGMVDHLQFGNPEDPEIFWTFMESIEGITDFAKFLNVPCVGGKVSFYNETSDGPIKPTPLIGVLGLIENSPLLPTPPSNNDVILLVGETKDELGGSEYYEYIHNFIGGIAPKVDFEESQKNMKSVLSLISKNLVKYAHDCSKGGLATAISELCMFGKIGCEIDLPSTLSSEKMLFSESHSRYLLVVDKNNLDEIKSLLSDHNCSFSELGIFSGDQIIFKSNSEPVLELRVDKAENNYLNSLGKIIQNG
;
A
#
# COMPACT_ATOMS: atom_id res chain seq x y z
N LYS A 1 -14.80 -9.30 -45.56
CA LYS A 1 -14.88 -10.14 -44.34
C LYS A 1 -15.39 -9.35 -43.13
N ILE A 2 -14.86 -8.14 -42.82
CA ILE A 2 -15.32 -7.29 -41.71
C ILE A 2 -16.77 -6.86 -41.94
N GLU A 3 -17.11 -6.31 -43.08
CA GLU A 3 -18.46 -5.89 -43.43
C GLU A 3 -19.49 -7.07 -43.35
N GLN A 4 -19.09 -8.27 -43.75
CA GLN A 4 -19.94 -9.47 -43.63
C GLN A 4 -20.25 -9.83 -42.19
N ILE A 5 -19.26 -9.67 -41.29
CA ILE A 5 -19.43 -9.89 -39.84
C ILE A 5 -20.34 -8.82 -39.26
N CYS A 6 -20.09 -7.55 -39.55
CA CYS A 6 -20.92 -6.45 -39.08
C CYS A 6 -22.38 -6.59 -39.55
N ASN A 7 -22.59 -6.95 -40.81
CA ASN A 7 -23.93 -7.20 -41.34
C ASN A 7 -24.63 -8.37 -40.63
N LYS A 8 -23.89 -9.44 -40.31
CA LYS A 8 -24.44 -10.58 -39.55
C LYS A 8 -25.01 -10.15 -38.19
N PHE A 9 -24.33 -9.23 -37.52
CA PHE A 9 -24.75 -8.72 -36.22
C PHE A 9 -25.57 -7.43 -36.30
N ARG A 10 -25.93 -6.96 -37.51
CA ARG A 10 -26.66 -5.69 -37.76
C ARG A 10 -25.99 -4.48 -37.15
N ILE A 11 -24.65 -4.47 -37.22
CA ILE A 11 -23.82 -3.34 -36.75
C ILE A 11 -23.43 -2.50 -37.96
N GLN A 12 -23.60 -1.17 -37.85
CA GLN A 12 -23.20 -0.25 -38.92
C GLN A 12 -21.68 -0.28 -39.03
N CYS A 13 -21.19 -0.35 -40.27
CA CYS A 13 -19.76 -0.40 -40.58
C CYS A 13 -19.46 0.49 -41.78
N SER A 14 -18.47 1.36 -41.65
CA SER A 14 -18.04 2.25 -42.73
C SER A 14 -16.53 2.25 -42.87
N VAL A 15 -16.05 2.28 -44.12
CA VAL A 15 -14.63 2.50 -44.41
C VAL A 15 -14.37 4.00 -44.32
N ILE A 16 -13.63 4.42 -43.27
CA ILE A 16 -13.37 5.82 -43.02
C ILE A 16 -12.02 6.35 -43.61
N GLY A 17 -11.19 5.45 -44.11
CA GLY A 17 -9.91 5.86 -44.69
C GLY A 17 -9.00 4.69 -45.09
N LYS A 18 -7.79 5.03 -45.51
CA LYS A 18 -6.75 4.08 -45.90
C LYS A 18 -5.43 4.45 -45.21
N VAL A 19 -4.67 3.45 -44.78
CA VAL A 19 -3.30 3.63 -44.29
C VAL A 19 -2.41 3.97 -45.47
N LYS A 20 -1.53 4.97 -45.29
CA LYS A 20 -0.61 5.47 -46.31
C LYS A 20 0.84 5.40 -45.83
N GLU A 21 1.78 5.38 -46.76
CA GLU A 21 3.21 5.35 -46.47
C GLU A 21 3.82 6.76 -46.25
N ASP A 22 3.07 7.84 -46.53
CA ASP A 22 3.52 9.24 -46.47
C ASP A 22 3.72 9.74 -45.02
N LYS A 23 3.44 8.92 -44.02
CA LYS A 23 3.55 9.24 -42.59
C LYS A 23 2.73 10.46 -42.16
N MET A 24 1.67 10.78 -42.91
CA MET A 24 0.77 11.90 -42.64
C MET A 24 -0.62 11.38 -42.26
N MET A 25 -1.21 11.96 -41.21
CA MET A 25 -2.63 11.86 -40.94
C MET A 25 -3.36 12.96 -41.70
N HIS A 26 -4.17 12.55 -42.66
CA HIS A 26 -4.93 13.46 -43.52
C HIS A 26 -6.44 13.24 -43.29
N VAL A 27 -7.08 14.25 -42.72
CA VAL A 27 -8.54 14.23 -42.47
C VAL A 27 -9.21 15.10 -43.53
N LYS A 28 -10.20 14.53 -44.23
CA LYS A 28 -10.92 15.22 -45.33
C LYS A 28 -12.43 15.13 -45.08
N ASN A 29 -13.14 16.14 -45.60
CA ASN A 29 -14.55 16.15 -45.81
C ASN A 29 -14.83 16.38 -47.30
N GLY A 30 -15.13 15.32 -48.07
CA GLY A 30 -15.09 15.40 -49.52
C GLY A 30 -13.70 15.78 -50.04
N ASP A 31 -13.60 16.86 -50.81
CA ASP A 31 -12.33 17.40 -51.31
C ASP A 31 -11.61 18.33 -50.35
N ASP A 32 -12.29 18.81 -49.34
CA ASP A 32 -11.73 19.75 -48.36
C ASP A 32 -10.81 19.05 -47.36
N THR A 33 -9.61 19.57 -47.19
CA THR A 33 -8.67 19.13 -46.15
C THR A 33 -9.00 19.83 -44.82
N LEU A 34 -9.45 19.09 -43.84
CA LEU A 34 -9.76 19.58 -42.48
C LEU A 34 -8.52 19.57 -41.58
N ALA A 35 -7.67 18.53 -41.75
CA ALA A 35 -6.41 18.44 -41.00
C ALA A 35 -5.37 17.67 -41.80
N LEU A 36 -4.11 18.12 -41.70
CA LEU A 36 -2.95 17.43 -42.27
C LEU A 36 -1.79 17.55 -41.26
N LEU A 37 -1.47 16.45 -40.61
CA LEU A 37 -0.51 16.41 -39.52
C LEU A 37 0.47 15.25 -39.68
N PRO A 38 1.74 15.37 -39.28
CA PRO A 38 2.63 14.23 -39.18
C PRO A 38 2.05 13.17 -38.24
N ALA A 39 2.04 11.92 -38.67
CA ALA A 39 1.50 10.82 -37.87
C ALA A 39 2.23 10.67 -36.51
N ASP A 40 3.55 10.94 -36.53
CA ASP A 40 4.37 10.92 -35.32
C ASP A 40 3.96 12.00 -34.30
N PHE A 41 3.64 13.21 -34.78
CA PHE A 41 3.13 14.30 -33.95
C PHE A 41 1.79 13.92 -33.30
N VAL A 42 0.89 13.29 -34.06
CA VAL A 42 -0.41 12.85 -33.54
C VAL A 42 -0.24 11.72 -32.50
N ALA A 43 0.68 10.80 -32.76
CA ALA A 43 0.91 9.64 -31.87
C ALA A 43 1.62 9.99 -30.56
N ARG A 44 2.58 10.93 -30.62
CA ARG A 44 3.37 11.31 -29.43
C ARG A 44 2.83 12.54 -28.71
N GLY A 45 2.06 13.38 -29.39
CA GLY A 45 1.63 14.67 -28.89
C GLY A 45 2.78 15.67 -28.70
N PRO A 46 2.50 16.93 -28.35
CA PRO A 46 3.52 17.89 -27.96
C PRO A 46 4.13 17.54 -26.60
N LEU A 47 5.45 17.67 -26.50
CA LEU A 47 6.12 17.69 -25.22
C LEU A 47 5.80 19.03 -24.54
N ILE A 48 5.09 18.97 -23.42
CA ILE A 48 4.77 20.14 -22.61
C ILE A 48 5.77 20.18 -21.45
N ASP A 49 6.72 21.11 -21.52
CA ASP A 49 7.61 21.42 -20.39
C ASP A 49 6.96 22.53 -19.58
N ARG A 50 6.53 22.22 -18.36
CA ARG A 50 5.89 23.17 -17.45
C ARG A 50 6.92 23.69 -16.44
N PRO A 51 6.81 24.98 -16.03
CA PRO A 51 7.57 25.48 -14.89
C PRO A 51 7.33 24.61 -13.65
N LYS A 52 8.39 24.41 -12.87
CA LYS A 52 8.33 23.68 -11.60
C LYS A 52 9.16 24.39 -10.55
N SER A 53 8.60 24.50 -9.35
CA SER A 53 9.26 25.05 -8.17
C SER A 53 8.91 24.25 -6.93
N LYS A 54 9.88 24.03 -6.07
CA LYS A 54 9.63 23.31 -4.81
C LYS A 54 8.63 24.12 -3.97
N PRO A 55 7.56 23.50 -3.46
CA PRO A 55 6.56 24.18 -2.64
C PRO A 55 7.15 24.84 -1.40
N GLU A 56 6.75 26.07 -1.14
CA GLU A 56 7.23 26.83 0.01
C GLU A 56 6.80 26.16 1.33
N TYR A 57 5.60 25.61 1.39
CA TYR A 57 5.07 24.96 2.59
C TYR A 57 5.97 23.83 3.11
N LEU A 58 6.70 23.11 2.23
CA LEU A 58 7.60 22.04 2.65
C LEU A 58 8.74 22.53 3.56
N SER A 59 9.15 23.79 3.41
CA SER A 59 10.18 24.39 4.28
C SER A 59 9.60 24.87 5.61
N GLN A 60 8.29 25.01 5.72
CA GLN A 60 7.58 25.50 6.90
C GLN A 60 6.98 24.38 7.74
N LEU A 61 7.01 23.13 7.26
CA LEU A 61 6.50 21.99 8.01
C LEU A 61 7.31 21.79 9.31
N PRO A 62 6.63 21.68 10.46
CA PRO A 62 7.32 21.42 11.72
C PRO A 62 7.91 20.00 11.72
N SER A 63 9.12 19.88 12.27
CA SER A 63 9.87 18.61 12.28
C SER A 63 9.43 17.63 13.38
N SER A 64 8.72 18.10 14.41
CA SER A 64 8.29 17.29 15.55
C SER A 64 7.02 17.85 16.18
N LEU A 65 6.30 16.99 16.89
CA LEU A 65 5.14 17.39 17.69
C LEU A 65 5.53 18.41 18.76
N PRO A 66 4.74 19.49 18.93
CA PRO A 66 5.04 20.55 19.89
C PRO A 66 4.76 20.17 21.36
N SER A 67 3.97 19.13 21.63
CA SER A 67 3.59 18.70 22.99
C SER A 67 3.23 17.23 23.06
N GLU A 68 3.47 16.61 24.23
CA GLU A 68 3.05 15.21 24.48
C GLU A 68 1.52 15.08 24.62
N ASN A 69 1.01 13.92 24.25
CA ASN A 69 -0.40 13.57 24.38
C ASN A 69 -0.69 13.17 25.86
N GLN A 70 -1.88 13.52 26.35
CA GLN A 70 -2.36 13.08 27.66
C GLN A 70 -3.13 11.75 27.61
N LEU A 71 -3.37 11.19 26.40
CA LEU A 71 -4.07 9.93 26.24
C LEU A 71 -3.17 8.74 26.56
N SER A 72 -3.74 7.69 27.12
CA SER A 72 -3.02 6.42 27.28
C SER A 72 -2.75 5.79 25.91
N LEU A 73 -1.68 4.97 25.80
CA LEU A 73 -1.37 4.24 24.55
C LEU A 73 -2.52 3.29 24.13
N SER A 74 -3.26 2.75 25.11
CA SER A 74 -4.45 1.94 24.85
C SER A 74 -5.59 2.76 24.21
N ASP A 75 -5.83 3.98 24.68
CA ASP A 75 -6.85 4.86 24.08
C ASP A 75 -6.44 5.35 22.70
N ILE A 76 -5.15 5.62 22.50
CA ILE A 76 -4.58 5.97 21.19
C ILE A 76 -4.82 4.84 20.19
N LEU A 77 -4.43 3.62 20.53
CA LEU A 77 -4.64 2.46 19.67
C LEU A 77 -6.12 2.26 19.34
N LEU A 78 -7.00 2.36 20.34
CA LEU A 78 -8.44 2.21 20.15
C LEU A 78 -9.01 3.27 19.19
N LYS A 79 -8.53 4.52 19.27
CA LYS A 79 -8.88 5.58 18.32
C LYS A 79 -8.34 5.29 16.93
N LEU A 80 -7.08 4.88 16.79
CA LEU A 80 -6.47 4.52 15.51
C LEU A 80 -7.25 3.41 14.81
N LEU A 81 -7.63 2.34 15.51
CA LEU A 81 -8.46 1.26 14.99
C LEU A 81 -9.84 1.72 14.49
N SER A 82 -10.32 2.88 14.97
CA SER A 82 -11.58 3.49 14.52
C SER A 82 -11.40 4.56 13.43
N SER A 83 -10.17 4.91 13.08
CA SER A 83 -9.89 5.90 12.04
C SER A 83 -10.41 5.43 10.67
N PRO A 84 -11.00 6.30 9.83
CA PRO A 84 -11.46 5.93 8.49
C PRO A 84 -10.39 5.31 7.60
N ASN A 85 -9.10 5.63 7.82
CA ASN A 85 -7.99 5.09 7.04
C ASN A 85 -7.56 3.68 7.49
N ILE A 86 -7.74 3.35 8.76
CA ILE A 86 -7.37 2.05 9.35
C ILE A 86 -8.57 1.11 9.44
N ALA A 87 -9.70 1.57 9.99
CA ALA A 87 -10.89 0.76 10.21
C ALA A 87 -11.27 -0.13 9.02
N SER A 88 -11.84 -1.29 9.29
CA SER A 88 -12.20 -2.29 8.30
C SER A 88 -13.02 -1.71 7.15
N LYS A 89 -12.62 -2.00 5.92
CA LYS A 89 -13.35 -1.63 4.69
C LYS A 89 -14.45 -2.65 4.34
N HIS A 90 -14.77 -3.60 5.24
CA HIS A 90 -15.78 -4.63 5.02
C HIS A 90 -17.13 -4.04 4.58
N TRP A 91 -17.53 -2.90 5.18
CA TRP A 91 -18.76 -2.19 4.79
C TRP A 91 -18.77 -1.83 3.29
N VAL A 92 -17.62 -1.48 2.72
CA VAL A 92 -17.47 -1.13 1.30
C VAL A 92 -17.49 -2.38 0.43
N PHE A 93 -16.55 -3.31 0.62
CA PHE A 93 -16.36 -4.42 -0.32
C PHE A 93 -17.46 -5.49 -0.25
N ARG A 94 -18.19 -5.62 0.89
CA ARG A 94 -19.33 -6.55 0.99
C ARG A 94 -20.49 -6.21 0.05
N GLN A 95 -20.52 -5.01 -0.53
CA GLN A 95 -21.56 -4.56 -1.46
C GLN A 95 -21.33 -5.07 -2.89
N TYR A 96 -20.17 -5.63 -3.17
CA TYR A 96 -19.77 -6.08 -4.50
C TYR A 96 -19.55 -7.57 -4.53
N ASP A 97 -19.84 -8.18 -5.69
CA ASP A 97 -19.45 -9.57 -5.95
C ASP A 97 -17.94 -9.61 -6.25
N HIS A 98 -17.22 -10.33 -5.44
CA HIS A 98 -15.78 -10.56 -5.59
C HIS A 98 -15.43 -12.04 -5.81
N GLU A 99 -16.41 -12.85 -6.21
CA GLU A 99 -16.24 -14.28 -6.49
C GLU A 99 -16.61 -14.66 -7.94
N VAL A 100 -16.70 -13.70 -8.84
CA VAL A 100 -17.04 -13.92 -10.25
C VAL A 100 -16.12 -14.97 -10.89
N GLY A 101 -16.74 -15.96 -11.55
CA GLY A 101 -16.02 -17.08 -12.16
C GLY A 101 -15.39 -18.05 -11.16
N ILE A 102 -15.68 -17.93 -9.87
CA ILE A 102 -15.16 -18.80 -8.79
C ILE A 102 -13.60 -18.84 -8.81
N ARG A 103 -12.98 -17.71 -9.12
CA ARG A 103 -11.51 -17.59 -9.24
C ARG A 103 -10.84 -17.06 -7.98
N THR A 104 -11.58 -16.43 -7.06
CA THR A 104 -11.03 -15.80 -5.87
C THR A 104 -10.59 -16.87 -4.87
N VAL A 105 -9.30 -16.83 -4.53
CA VAL A 105 -8.67 -17.71 -3.52
C VAL A 105 -8.55 -16.99 -2.18
N ILE A 106 -8.09 -15.72 -2.20
CA ILE A 106 -8.06 -14.85 -1.03
C ILE A 106 -8.95 -13.65 -1.34
N LYS A 107 -9.97 -13.45 -0.51
CA LYS A 107 -10.97 -12.37 -0.65
C LYS A 107 -10.38 -11.02 -0.21
N PRO A 108 -11.03 -9.89 -0.58
CA PRO A 108 -10.72 -8.59 0.01
C PRO A 108 -10.83 -8.61 1.54
N GLY A 109 -9.96 -7.84 2.20
CA GLY A 109 -9.89 -7.74 3.68
C GLY A 109 -8.61 -8.31 4.28
N PHE A 110 -7.73 -8.85 3.44
CA PHE A 110 -6.37 -9.27 3.77
C PHE A 110 -5.33 -8.39 3.07
N ASP A 111 -4.05 -8.71 3.21
CA ASP A 111 -2.94 -7.94 2.61
C ASP A 111 -3.14 -7.74 1.11
N SER A 112 -3.47 -8.79 0.37
CA SER A 112 -3.90 -8.67 -1.02
C SER A 112 -4.95 -9.72 -1.40
N SER A 113 -5.70 -9.45 -2.46
CA SER A 113 -6.62 -10.42 -3.05
C SER A 113 -5.89 -11.33 -4.02
N VAL A 114 -6.23 -12.62 -4.02
CA VAL A 114 -5.61 -13.62 -4.89
C VAL A 114 -6.64 -14.30 -5.78
N LEU A 115 -6.35 -14.32 -7.07
CA LEU A 115 -7.18 -14.91 -8.12
C LEU A 115 -6.47 -16.10 -8.76
N ARG A 116 -7.18 -17.19 -8.95
CA ARG A 116 -6.71 -18.37 -9.67
C ARG A 116 -6.69 -18.12 -11.19
N LEU A 117 -5.61 -18.52 -11.84
CA LEU A 117 -5.48 -18.50 -13.31
C LEU A 117 -5.72 -19.90 -13.90
N ASP A 118 -6.08 -19.93 -15.19
CA ASP A 118 -6.43 -21.19 -15.89
C ASP A 118 -5.22 -22.14 -16.07
N ASN A 119 -3.99 -21.62 -15.95
CA ASN A 119 -2.74 -22.36 -16.06
C ASN A 119 -2.21 -22.94 -14.72
N GLY A 120 -3.02 -22.93 -13.68
CA GLY A 120 -2.67 -23.44 -12.34
C GLY A 120 -1.90 -22.47 -11.46
N LYS A 121 -1.47 -21.31 -11.97
CA LYS A 121 -0.86 -20.22 -11.18
C LYS A 121 -1.93 -19.36 -10.53
N SER A 122 -1.49 -18.41 -9.70
CA SER A 122 -2.39 -17.40 -9.12
C SER A 122 -1.83 -16.00 -9.28
N LEU A 123 -2.73 -15.02 -9.35
CA LEU A 123 -2.41 -13.61 -9.44
C LEU A 123 -2.81 -12.91 -8.14
N SER A 124 -1.87 -12.27 -7.50
CA SER A 124 -2.10 -11.40 -6.34
C SER A 124 -2.25 -9.96 -6.78
N VAL A 125 -3.21 -9.23 -6.22
CA VAL A 125 -3.54 -7.85 -6.62
C VAL A 125 -3.71 -6.97 -5.39
N LYS A 126 -2.97 -5.87 -5.34
CA LYS A 126 -3.07 -4.86 -4.29
C LYS A 126 -3.00 -3.46 -4.88
N ILE A 127 -3.77 -2.54 -4.31
CA ILE A 127 -3.66 -1.09 -4.55
C ILE A 127 -3.35 -0.42 -3.23
N ASP A 128 -2.38 0.49 -3.24
CA ASP A 128 -2.03 1.28 -2.08
C ASP A 128 -1.78 2.75 -2.42
N GLY A 129 -1.82 3.61 -1.38
CA GLY A 129 -1.56 5.03 -1.47
C GLY A 129 -1.54 5.68 -0.10
N ASN A 130 -0.66 6.69 0.07
CA ASN A 130 -0.55 7.44 1.32
C ASN A 130 -0.35 8.94 1.02
N PRO A 131 -1.46 9.70 0.87
CA PRO A 131 -1.37 11.13 0.57
C PRO A 131 -0.72 11.95 1.68
N LYS A 132 -0.66 11.45 2.92
CA LYS A 132 -0.03 12.14 4.05
C LYS A 132 1.49 12.12 3.93
N HIS A 133 2.07 10.96 3.64
CA HIS A 133 3.49 10.83 3.36
C HIS A 133 3.88 11.63 2.11
N CYS A 134 3.07 11.56 1.04
CA CYS A 134 3.31 12.31 -0.19
C CYS A 134 3.20 13.84 -0.01
N TYR A 135 2.41 14.32 0.94
CA TYR A 135 2.29 15.73 1.24
C TYR A 135 3.55 16.29 1.89
N ILE A 136 4.17 15.54 2.80
CA ILE A 136 5.39 15.98 3.50
C ILE A 136 6.67 15.65 2.73
N ASP A 137 6.67 14.61 1.91
CA ASP A 137 7.77 14.26 0.99
C ASP A 137 7.19 13.53 -0.23
N PRO A 138 6.93 14.22 -1.35
CA PRO A 138 6.29 13.61 -2.53
C PRO A 138 7.07 12.44 -3.10
N ARG A 139 8.39 12.50 -3.08
CA ARG A 139 9.26 11.45 -3.61
C ARG A 139 9.24 10.21 -2.72
N GLN A 140 9.53 10.36 -1.43
CA GLN A 140 9.56 9.24 -0.49
C GLN A 140 8.17 8.66 -0.26
N GLY A 141 7.14 9.50 -0.15
CA GLY A 141 5.77 9.04 -0.03
C GLY A 141 5.32 8.19 -1.22
N ALA A 142 5.67 8.59 -2.45
CA ALA A 142 5.34 7.82 -3.65
C ALA A 142 6.11 6.49 -3.74
N ILE A 143 7.39 6.47 -3.37
CA ILE A 143 8.19 5.25 -3.22
C ILE A 143 7.53 4.33 -2.18
N GLY A 144 7.14 4.88 -1.03
CA GLY A 144 6.48 4.14 0.06
C GLY A 144 5.17 3.49 -0.37
N CYS A 145 4.33 4.18 -1.16
CA CYS A 145 3.11 3.60 -1.72
C CYS A 145 3.39 2.38 -2.61
N PHE A 146 4.43 2.45 -3.43
CA PHE A 146 4.82 1.35 -4.29
C PHE A 146 5.40 0.17 -3.50
N GLU A 147 6.28 0.46 -2.55
CA GLU A 147 6.88 -0.54 -1.67
C GLU A 147 5.82 -1.26 -0.83
N GLU A 148 4.86 -0.52 -0.25
CA GLU A 148 3.76 -1.09 0.54
C GLU A 148 2.89 -2.03 -0.32
N ALA A 149 2.53 -1.62 -1.55
CA ALA A 149 1.80 -2.49 -2.46
C ALA A 149 2.59 -3.76 -2.83
N CYS A 150 3.91 -3.67 -3.05
CA CYS A 150 4.78 -4.83 -3.25
C CYS A 150 4.82 -5.74 -2.03
N ARG A 151 4.98 -5.17 -0.83
CA ARG A 151 5.01 -5.89 0.44
C ARG A 151 3.72 -6.69 0.68
N ASN A 152 2.59 -6.08 0.38
CA ASN A 152 1.28 -6.72 0.52
C ASN A 152 1.10 -7.95 -0.40
N VAL A 153 1.55 -7.88 -1.67
CA VAL A 153 1.47 -9.08 -2.54
C VAL A 153 2.47 -10.14 -2.11
N VAL A 154 3.63 -9.76 -1.57
CA VAL A 154 4.62 -10.69 -1.00
C VAL A 154 4.04 -11.47 0.18
N CYS A 155 3.21 -10.87 1.02
CA CYS A 155 2.53 -11.55 2.13
C CYS A 155 1.66 -12.74 1.69
N THR A 156 1.23 -12.80 0.43
CA THR A 156 0.50 -13.95 -0.14
C THR A 156 1.40 -14.96 -0.85
N GLY A 157 2.72 -14.76 -0.85
CA GLY A 157 3.70 -15.58 -1.56
C GLY A 157 3.87 -15.19 -3.01
N ALA A 158 3.41 -14.01 -3.42
CA ALA A 158 3.50 -13.53 -4.80
C ALA A 158 4.77 -12.71 -5.03
N THR A 159 5.45 -12.96 -6.15
CA THR A 159 6.53 -12.11 -6.64
C THR A 159 5.94 -10.95 -7.45
N PRO A 160 6.21 -9.67 -7.11
CA PRO A 160 5.80 -8.52 -7.90
C PRO A 160 6.31 -8.61 -9.35
N ILE A 161 5.43 -8.49 -10.35
CA ILE A 161 5.76 -8.63 -11.78
C ILE A 161 5.42 -7.42 -12.63
N GLY A 162 4.59 -6.52 -12.13
CA GLY A 162 4.18 -5.32 -12.84
C GLY A 162 3.37 -4.40 -11.95
N MET A 163 3.32 -3.12 -12.32
CA MET A 163 2.53 -2.13 -11.61
C MET A 163 1.70 -1.29 -12.58
N VAL A 164 0.66 -0.68 -12.05
CA VAL A 164 -0.09 0.41 -12.67
C VAL A 164 -0.18 1.56 -11.68
N ASP A 165 -0.29 2.79 -12.19
CA ASP A 165 -0.49 3.96 -11.34
C ASP A 165 -1.83 4.66 -11.62
N HIS A 166 -2.31 5.40 -10.64
CA HIS A 166 -3.35 6.41 -10.78
C HIS A 166 -2.93 7.67 -10.01
N LEU A 167 -2.41 8.63 -10.74
CA LEU A 167 -1.80 9.84 -10.19
C LEU A 167 -2.85 10.95 -10.09
N GLN A 168 -3.18 11.39 -8.87
CA GLN A 168 -4.18 12.42 -8.60
C GLN A 168 -3.51 13.64 -7.97
N PHE A 169 -3.60 14.79 -8.65
CA PHE A 169 -2.96 16.05 -8.27
C PHE A 169 -3.88 17.24 -8.58
N GLY A 170 -3.58 18.39 -8.00
CA GLY A 170 -4.26 19.65 -8.30
C GLY A 170 -3.95 20.17 -9.70
N ASN A 171 -4.02 21.48 -9.89
CA ASN A 171 -3.79 22.15 -11.17
C ASN A 171 -2.30 22.08 -11.57
N PRO A 172 -1.93 21.40 -12.67
CA PRO A 172 -0.54 21.27 -13.10
C PRO A 172 0.05 22.57 -13.72
N GLU A 173 -0.75 23.62 -13.86
CA GLU A 173 -0.27 24.95 -14.26
C GLU A 173 0.38 25.69 -13.09
N ASP A 174 0.07 25.29 -11.85
CA ASP A 174 0.79 25.70 -10.66
C ASP A 174 2.16 25.01 -10.61
N PRO A 175 3.28 25.76 -10.61
CA PRO A 175 4.62 25.20 -10.59
C PRO A 175 4.92 24.34 -9.35
N GLU A 176 4.32 24.63 -8.21
CA GLU A 176 4.51 23.86 -6.96
C GLU A 176 3.80 22.51 -7.04
N ILE A 177 2.56 22.48 -7.55
CA ILE A 177 1.82 21.22 -7.78
C ILE A 177 2.53 20.38 -8.84
N PHE A 178 3.00 20.99 -9.93
CA PHE A 178 3.71 20.25 -10.96
C PHE A 178 5.04 19.68 -10.45
N TRP A 179 5.71 20.38 -9.54
CA TRP A 179 6.94 19.88 -8.90
C TRP A 179 6.63 18.64 -8.05
N THR A 180 5.56 18.65 -7.21
CA THR A 180 5.18 17.48 -6.39
C THR A 180 4.83 16.26 -7.25
N PHE A 181 4.17 16.49 -8.39
CA PHE A 181 3.89 15.46 -9.39
C PHE A 181 5.15 14.83 -9.96
N MET A 182 6.11 15.66 -10.37
CA MET A 182 7.38 15.21 -10.95
C MET A 182 8.22 14.43 -9.94
N GLU A 183 8.34 14.91 -8.70
CA GLU A 183 9.05 14.19 -7.62
C GLU A 183 8.41 12.83 -7.34
N SER A 184 7.09 12.75 -7.33
CA SER A 184 6.38 11.47 -7.17
C SER A 184 6.70 10.48 -8.29
N ILE A 185 6.67 10.93 -9.55
CA ILE A 185 7.01 10.10 -10.72
C ILE A 185 8.47 9.65 -10.67
N GLU A 186 9.39 10.54 -10.34
CA GLU A 186 10.81 10.21 -10.24
C GLU A 186 11.04 9.14 -9.16
N GLY A 187 10.40 9.27 -7.99
CA GLY A 187 10.47 8.27 -6.93
C GLY A 187 9.94 6.90 -7.38
N ILE A 188 8.76 6.85 -7.97
CA ILE A 188 8.17 5.62 -8.51
C ILE A 188 9.11 5.00 -9.57
N THR A 189 9.66 5.82 -10.44
CA THR A 189 10.55 5.38 -11.53
C THR A 189 11.82 4.74 -11.00
N ASP A 190 12.44 5.34 -9.99
CA ASP A 190 13.67 4.83 -9.39
C ASP A 190 13.44 3.47 -8.73
N PHE A 191 12.37 3.33 -7.95
CA PHE A 191 12.06 2.08 -7.30
C PHE A 191 11.63 0.99 -8.30
N ALA A 192 10.85 1.35 -9.33
CA ALA A 192 10.47 0.44 -10.41
C ALA A 192 11.70 -0.14 -11.14
N LYS A 193 12.66 0.72 -11.47
CA LYS A 193 13.92 0.31 -12.10
C LYS A 193 14.75 -0.59 -11.20
N PHE A 194 14.85 -0.25 -9.91
CA PHE A 194 15.61 -1.02 -8.94
C PHE A 194 15.05 -2.44 -8.77
N LEU A 195 13.72 -2.55 -8.60
CA LEU A 195 13.05 -3.84 -8.46
C LEU A 195 12.91 -4.60 -9.79
N ASN A 196 13.12 -3.94 -10.94
CA ASN A 196 12.79 -4.45 -12.28
C ASN A 196 11.30 -4.82 -12.41
N VAL A 197 10.42 -3.98 -11.85
CA VAL A 197 8.96 -4.12 -11.93
C VAL A 197 8.43 -3.04 -12.89
N PRO A 198 8.02 -3.39 -14.11
CA PRO A 198 7.60 -2.42 -15.12
C PRO A 198 6.24 -1.79 -14.78
N CYS A 199 6.08 -0.52 -15.13
CA CYS A 199 4.78 0.11 -15.22
C CYS A 199 4.12 -0.30 -16.55
N VAL A 200 3.01 -1.03 -16.47
CA VAL A 200 2.32 -1.58 -17.65
C VAL A 200 1.09 -0.77 -18.06
N GLY A 201 0.75 0.26 -17.31
CA GLY A 201 -0.34 1.18 -17.59
C GLY A 201 -0.51 2.18 -16.48
N GLY A 202 -1.28 3.22 -16.73
CA GLY A 202 -1.53 4.23 -15.72
C GLY A 202 -2.55 5.26 -16.16
N LYS A 203 -2.92 6.12 -15.22
CA LYS A 203 -3.81 7.25 -15.45
C LYS A 203 -3.33 8.44 -14.62
N VAL A 204 -3.36 9.62 -15.21
CA VAL A 204 -3.20 10.87 -14.49
C VAL A 204 -4.54 11.61 -14.42
N SER A 205 -4.84 12.18 -13.26
CA SER A 205 -5.97 13.07 -13.01
C SER A 205 -5.44 14.35 -12.39
N PHE A 206 -5.60 15.44 -13.12
CA PHE A 206 -5.24 16.79 -12.68
C PHE A 206 -6.50 17.60 -12.34
N TYR A 207 -6.29 18.82 -11.83
CA TYR A 207 -7.34 19.76 -11.44
C TYR A 207 -8.26 19.21 -10.33
N ASN A 208 -7.74 18.35 -9.46
CA ASN A 208 -8.49 17.88 -8.30
C ASN A 208 -8.38 18.92 -7.17
N GLU A 209 -9.31 19.83 -7.16
CA GLU A 209 -9.33 21.01 -6.27
C GLU A 209 -10.73 21.28 -5.75
N THR A 210 -10.80 21.90 -4.59
CA THR A 210 -12.03 22.44 -3.98
C THR A 210 -11.85 23.93 -3.71
N SER A 211 -12.86 24.57 -3.12
CA SER A 211 -12.74 25.95 -2.61
C SER A 211 -11.62 26.11 -1.56
N ASP A 212 -11.25 25.02 -0.89
CA ASP A 212 -10.24 25.02 0.18
C ASP A 212 -8.82 24.77 -0.35
N GLY A 213 -8.69 24.55 -1.66
CA GLY A 213 -7.42 24.33 -2.34
C GLY A 213 -7.28 22.94 -2.99
N PRO A 214 -6.06 22.62 -3.47
CA PRO A 214 -5.77 21.34 -4.11
C PRO A 214 -5.77 20.18 -3.10
N ILE A 215 -6.09 18.99 -3.60
CA ILE A 215 -5.91 17.77 -2.82
C ILE A 215 -4.42 17.55 -2.49
N LYS A 216 -4.14 16.82 -1.40
CA LYS A 216 -2.78 16.32 -1.15
C LYS A 216 -2.31 15.47 -2.35
N PRO A 217 -1.01 15.47 -2.70
CA PRO A 217 -0.46 14.59 -3.74
C PRO A 217 -0.86 13.14 -3.47
N THR A 218 -1.58 12.51 -4.39
CA THR A 218 -2.19 11.19 -4.16
C THR A 218 -1.85 10.23 -5.32
N PRO A 219 -0.63 9.71 -5.40
CA PRO A 219 -0.34 8.56 -6.23
C PRO A 219 -0.95 7.30 -5.59
N LEU A 220 -1.76 6.58 -6.36
CA LEU A 220 -2.25 5.24 -6.03
C LEU A 220 -1.49 4.25 -6.91
N ILE A 221 -0.89 3.23 -6.31
CA ILE A 221 -0.07 2.24 -7.00
C ILE A 221 -0.74 0.87 -6.89
N GLY A 222 -1.10 0.31 -8.03
CA GLY A 222 -1.59 -1.06 -8.12
C GLY A 222 -0.45 -2.00 -8.49
N VAL A 223 -0.19 -3.04 -7.69
CA VAL A 223 0.82 -4.06 -7.97
C VAL A 223 0.16 -5.39 -8.28
N LEU A 224 0.69 -6.03 -9.32
CA LEU A 224 0.37 -7.40 -9.69
C LEU A 224 1.52 -8.30 -9.27
N GLY A 225 1.20 -9.36 -8.52
CA GLY A 225 2.17 -10.37 -8.11
C GLY A 225 1.79 -11.74 -8.67
N LEU A 226 2.77 -12.52 -9.12
CA LEU A 226 2.57 -13.87 -9.63
C LEU A 226 2.96 -14.92 -8.58
N ILE A 227 2.08 -15.89 -8.38
CA ILE A 227 2.30 -17.06 -7.54
C ILE A 227 2.40 -18.28 -8.46
N GLU A 228 3.58 -18.91 -8.50
CA GLU A 228 3.86 -20.04 -9.39
C GLU A 228 3.22 -21.36 -8.89
N ASN A 229 3.15 -21.53 -7.58
CA ASN A 229 2.64 -22.74 -6.93
C ASN A 229 1.33 -22.46 -6.18
N SER A 230 1.36 -22.54 -4.85
CA SER A 230 0.20 -22.27 -4.00
C SER A 230 0.37 -20.96 -3.23
N PRO A 231 -0.68 -20.13 -3.12
CA PRO A 231 -0.63 -18.96 -2.28
C PRO A 231 -0.53 -19.33 -0.80
N LEU A 232 0.12 -18.45 -0.01
CA LEU A 232 0.00 -18.51 1.45
C LEU A 232 -1.42 -18.10 1.83
N LEU A 233 -2.22 -19.06 2.26
CA LEU A 233 -3.57 -18.78 2.73
C LEU A 233 -3.53 -18.16 4.12
N PRO A 234 -4.30 -17.09 4.38
CA PRO A 234 -4.39 -16.53 5.71
C PRO A 234 -4.86 -17.58 6.72
N THR A 235 -3.97 -17.96 7.64
CA THR A 235 -4.27 -18.91 8.71
C THR A 235 -4.36 -18.15 10.02
N PRO A 236 -5.50 -18.21 10.74
CA PRO A 236 -5.63 -17.50 12.00
C PRO A 236 -4.55 -17.92 13.01
N PRO A 237 -3.95 -16.96 13.73
CA PRO A 237 -3.04 -17.26 14.82
C PRO A 237 -3.70 -18.15 15.88
N SER A 238 -2.91 -19.01 16.48
CA SER A 238 -3.31 -19.92 17.55
C SER A 238 -2.41 -19.80 18.77
N ASN A 239 -2.84 -20.35 19.91
CA ASN A 239 -2.11 -20.26 21.17
C ASN A 239 -0.68 -20.81 21.03
N ASN A 240 0.29 -20.06 21.55
CA ASN A 240 1.73 -20.31 21.47
C ASN A 240 2.36 -20.14 20.08
N ASP A 241 1.63 -19.67 19.05
CA ASP A 241 2.28 -19.21 17.82
C ASP A 241 3.17 -17.99 18.14
N VAL A 242 4.33 -17.94 17.52
CA VAL A 242 5.32 -16.88 17.72
C VAL A 242 5.08 -15.73 16.74
N ILE A 243 5.24 -14.51 17.24
CA ILE A 243 5.19 -13.28 16.45
C ILE A 243 6.61 -12.84 16.15
N LEU A 244 6.99 -12.86 14.88
CA LEU A 244 8.29 -12.44 14.40
C LEU A 244 8.15 -11.19 13.54
N LEU A 245 8.91 -10.14 13.85
CA LEU A 245 9.05 -8.96 12.99
C LEU A 245 10.28 -9.13 12.11
N VAL A 246 10.13 -9.01 10.81
CA VAL A 246 11.22 -8.85 9.83
C VAL A 246 11.29 -7.37 9.44
N GLY A 247 12.50 -6.81 9.43
CA GLY A 247 12.74 -5.37 9.29
C GLY A 247 12.76 -4.64 10.65
N GLU A 248 13.02 -3.35 10.62
CA GLU A 248 13.20 -2.52 11.83
C GLU A 248 12.17 -1.39 11.90
N THR A 249 11.73 -1.10 13.14
CA THR A 249 10.99 0.13 13.43
C THR A 249 11.98 1.26 13.64
N LYS A 250 11.80 2.35 12.88
CA LYS A 250 12.64 3.55 12.93
C LYS A 250 11.85 4.71 13.55
N ASP A 251 12.51 5.81 13.89
CA ASP A 251 11.86 7.05 14.38
C ASP A 251 11.18 7.79 13.21
N GLU A 252 10.06 7.27 12.74
CA GLU A 252 9.38 7.70 11.52
C GLU A 252 7.88 7.86 11.74
N LEU A 253 7.51 8.89 12.53
CA LEU A 253 6.12 9.26 12.81
C LEU A 253 5.58 10.33 11.85
N GLY A 254 6.40 10.89 10.98
CA GLY A 254 5.99 11.95 10.06
C GLY A 254 4.92 11.50 9.07
N GLY A 255 3.82 12.26 8.96
CA GLY A 255 2.68 11.91 8.11
C GLY A 255 1.92 10.66 8.52
N SER A 256 2.20 10.09 9.70
CA SER A 256 1.49 8.90 10.19
C SER A 256 0.06 9.21 10.59
N GLU A 257 -0.76 8.15 10.65
CA GLU A 257 -2.11 8.24 11.18
C GLU A 257 -2.10 8.70 12.65
N TYR A 258 -1.06 8.32 13.40
CA TYR A 258 -0.85 8.79 14.77
C TYR A 258 -0.69 10.31 14.82
N TYR A 259 0.13 10.92 13.99
CA TYR A 259 0.31 12.36 13.97
C TYR A 259 -0.94 13.10 13.49
N GLU A 260 -1.52 12.68 12.37
CA GLU A 260 -2.62 13.46 11.79
C GLU A 260 -3.95 13.20 12.50
N TYR A 261 -4.33 11.93 12.75
CA TYR A 261 -5.64 11.59 13.29
C TYR A 261 -5.75 11.81 14.82
N ILE A 262 -4.67 11.53 15.57
CA ILE A 262 -4.68 11.68 17.03
C ILE A 262 -4.36 13.12 17.44
N HIS A 263 -3.37 13.74 16.79
CA HIS A 263 -2.84 15.04 17.19
C HIS A 263 -3.26 16.21 16.28
N ASN A 264 -3.95 15.93 15.18
CA ASN A 264 -4.24 16.94 14.14
C ASN A 264 -2.97 17.69 13.70
N PHE A 265 -1.85 16.95 13.56
CA PHE A 265 -0.53 17.48 13.28
C PHE A 265 -0.05 17.02 11.91
N ILE A 266 0.32 17.98 11.06
CA ILE A 266 0.90 17.74 9.73
C ILE A 266 2.36 18.16 9.78
N GLY A 267 3.27 17.21 9.58
CA GLY A 267 4.72 17.44 9.66
C GLY A 267 5.48 16.17 10.05
N GLY A 268 6.67 16.37 10.59
CA GLY A 268 7.60 15.30 10.88
C GLY A 268 8.40 14.87 9.65
N ILE A 269 9.16 13.79 9.79
CA ILE A 269 9.98 13.21 8.73
C ILE A 269 9.20 12.03 8.14
N ALA A 270 8.97 12.03 6.84
CA ALA A 270 8.33 10.91 6.15
C ALA A 270 9.19 9.65 6.26
N PRO A 271 8.57 8.47 6.44
CA PRO A 271 9.28 7.20 6.36
C PRO A 271 10.02 7.06 5.04
N LYS A 272 11.23 6.51 5.10
CA LYS A 272 12.08 6.29 3.92
C LYS A 272 12.20 4.81 3.61
N VAL A 273 12.13 4.50 2.32
CA VAL A 273 12.39 3.15 1.83
C VAL A 273 13.89 3.03 1.53
N ASP A 274 14.55 2.14 2.25
CA ASP A 274 15.85 1.62 1.84
C ASP A 274 15.61 0.51 0.81
N PHE A 275 16.07 0.71 -0.41
CA PHE A 275 15.79 -0.17 -1.55
C PHE A 275 16.40 -1.56 -1.36
N GLU A 276 17.62 -1.63 -0.86
CA GLU A 276 18.34 -2.88 -0.62
C GLU A 276 17.69 -3.67 0.52
N GLU A 277 17.36 -2.99 1.62
CA GLU A 277 16.64 -3.59 2.75
C GLU A 277 15.28 -4.12 2.31
N SER A 278 14.51 -3.32 1.58
CA SER A 278 13.20 -3.71 1.07
C SER A 278 13.25 -4.94 0.18
N GLN A 279 14.13 -4.95 -0.83
CA GLN A 279 14.28 -6.11 -1.73
C GLN A 279 14.75 -7.36 -0.99
N LYS A 280 15.70 -7.21 -0.08
CA LYS A 280 16.23 -8.30 0.74
C LYS A 280 15.12 -8.92 1.60
N ASN A 281 14.34 -8.10 2.30
CA ASN A 281 13.25 -8.57 3.15
C ASN A 281 12.15 -9.25 2.32
N MET A 282 11.76 -8.68 1.16
CA MET A 282 10.82 -9.31 0.23
C MET A 282 11.28 -10.71 -0.19
N LYS A 283 12.53 -10.85 -0.64
CA LYS A 283 13.10 -12.15 -1.07
C LYS A 283 13.14 -13.17 0.06
N SER A 284 13.47 -12.72 1.27
CA SER A 284 13.56 -13.58 2.45
C SER A 284 12.19 -14.08 2.89
N VAL A 285 11.19 -13.20 2.95
CA VAL A 285 9.81 -13.60 3.27
C VAL A 285 9.26 -14.56 2.22
N LEU A 286 9.46 -14.31 0.93
CA LEU A 286 9.08 -15.24 -0.14
C LEU A 286 9.76 -16.61 0.01
N SER A 287 11.03 -16.63 0.37
CA SER A 287 11.78 -17.88 0.63
C SER A 287 11.17 -18.67 1.79
N LEU A 288 10.85 -17.99 2.90
CA LEU A 288 10.21 -18.63 4.05
C LEU A 288 8.82 -19.20 3.71
N ILE A 289 8.01 -18.43 2.95
CA ILE A 289 6.69 -18.86 2.49
C ILE A 289 6.82 -20.09 1.57
N SER A 290 7.75 -20.06 0.62
CA SER A 290 7.95 -21.17 -0.34
C SER A 290 8.37 -22.48 0.32
N LYS A 291 8.97 -22.41 1.52
CA LYS A 291 9.36 -23.55 2.35
C LYS A 291 8.26 -23.98 3.34
N ASN A 292 7.10 -23.35 3.31
CA ASN A 292 5.97 -23.58 4.23
C ASN A 292 6.34 -23.40 5.72
N LEU A 293 7.24 -22.47 6.02
CA LEU A 293 7.68 -22.18 7.39
C LEU A 293 6.77 -21.14 8.09
N VAL A 294 5.95 -20.41 7.34
CA VAL A 294 5.12 -19.32 7.82
C VAL A 294 3.64 -19.71 7.74
N LYS A 295 2.90 -19.49 8.81
CA LYS A 295 1.42 -19.68 8.86
C LYS A 295 0.67 -18.52 8.25
N TYR A 296 1.14 -17.30 8.54
CA TYR A 296 0.59 -16.06 7.99
C TYR A 296 1.68 -15.00 7.95
N ALA A 297 1.71 -14.23 6.88
CA ALA A 297 2.52 -13.03 6.74
C ALA A 297 1.61 -11.82 6.59
N HIS A 298 1.92 -10.75 7.30
CA HIS A 298 1.15 -9.51 7.33
C HIS A 298 2.09 -8.31 7.22
N ASP A 299 1.71 -7.30 6.45
CA ASP A 299 2.52 -6.09 6.35
C ASP A 299 2.32 -5.19 7.58
N CYS A 300 3.34 -4.42 7.92
CA CYS A 300 3.28 -3.44 8.99
C CYS A 300 3.31 -2.03 8.37
N SER A 301 2.15 -1.38 8.28
CA SER A 301 1.94 -0.12 7.57
C SER A 301 1.23 0.94 8.42
N LYS A 302 0.07 1.43 7.98
CA LYS A 302 -0.67 2.51 8.65
C LYS A 302 -1.03 2.18 10.09
N GLY A 303 -0.75 3.12 10.99
CA GLY A 303 -0.93 2.93 12.43
C GLY A 303 0.16 2.09 13.10
N GLY A 304 1.17 1.66 12.34
CA GLY A 304 2.38 1.01 12.85
C GLY A 304 2.18 -0.38 13.43
N LEU A 305 3.14 -0.80 14.25
CA LEU A 305 3.22 -2.14 14.83
C LEU A 305 1.99 -2.51 15.68
N ALA A 306 1.49 -1.55 16.46
CA ALA A 306 0.36 -1.80 17.34
C ALA A 306 -0.92 -2.13 16.57
N THR A 307 -1.17 -1.44 15.46
CA THR A 307 -2.30 -1.71 14.58
C THR A 307 -2.17 -3.08 13.91
N ALA A 308 -1.03 -3.36 13.28
CA ALA A 308 -0.81 -4.60 12.56
C ALA A 308 -0.91 -5.85 13.48
N ILE A 309 -0.36 -5.79 14.68
CA ILE A 309 -0.52 -6.87 15.68
C ILE A 309 -1.98 -7.00 16.13
N SER A 310 -2.69 -5.88 16.30
CA SER A 310 -4.11 -5.93 16.65
C SER A 310 -4.95 -6.60 15.57
N GLU A 311 -4.65 -6.37 14.30
CA GLU A 311 -5.32 -7.02 13.17
C GLU A 311 -5.11 -8.54 13.19
N LEU A 312 -3.90 -9.00 13.47
CA LEU A 312 -3.62 -10.44 13.68
C LEU A 312 -4.39 -11.02 14.85
N CYS A 313 -4.43 -10.31 16.00
CA CYS A 313 -5.18 -10.75 17.18
C CYS A 313 -6.69 -10.83 16.91
N MET A 314 -7.25 -9.84 16.22
CA MET A 314 -8.67 -9.83 15.83
C MET A 314 -8.99 -10.95 14.85
N PHE A 315 -8.10 -11.23 13.90
CA PHE A 315 -8.26 -12.34 12.96
C PHE A 315 -8.25 -13.69 13.66
N GLY A 316 -7.34 -13.92 14.62
CA GLY A 316 -7.22 -15.15 15.40
C GLY A 316 -8.23 -15.26 16.56
N LYS A 317 -8.94 -14.18 16.92
CA LYS A 317 -9.74 -14.08 18.15
C LYS A 317 -8.94 -14.43 19.39
N ILE A 318 -7.67 -14.08 19.40
CA ILE A 318 -6.71 -14.41 20.45
C ILE A 318 -5.86 -13.19 20.78
N GLY A 319 -5.51 -13.02 22.05
CA GLY A 319 -4.61 -11.96 22.49
C GLY A 319 -3.15 -12.28 22.20
N CYS A 320 -2.27 -11.40 22.66
CA CYS A 320 -0.83 -11.60 22.57
C CYS A 320 -0.10 -10.91 23.71
N GLU A 321 1.11 -11.37 23.96
CA GLU A 321 2.04 -10.72 24.87
C GLU A 321 3.33 -10.39 24.09
N ILE A 322 3.66 -9.10 24.02
CA ILE A 322 4.75 -8.54 23.20
C ILE A 322 5.73 -7.80 24.10
N ASP A 323 7.00 -8.12 23.96
CA ASP A 323 8.09 -7.34 24.54
C ASP A 323 8.67 -6.40 23.48
N LEU A 324 8.48 -5.09 23.67
CA LEU A 324 8.98 -4.07 22.74
C LEU A 324 10.50 -3.95 22.84
N PRO A 325 11.23 -3.91 21.71
CA PRO A 325 12.61 -3.52 21.71
C PRO A 325 12.82 -2.14 22.35
N SER A 326 13.83 -1.99 23.21
CA SER A 326 14.11 -0.75 23.94
C SER A 326 14.91 0.30 23.15
N THR A 327 14.91 0.19 21.81
CA THR A 327 15.69 1.09 20.92
C THR A 327 15.06 2.47 20.76
N LEU A 328 13.74 2.57 20.93
CA LEU A 328 12.93 3.79 20.81
C LEU A 328 11.95 3.90 21.97
N SER A 329 11.31 5.05 22.15
CA SER A 329 10.20 5.19 23.09
C SER A 329 9.03 4.29 22.66
N SER A 330 8.18 3.89 23.63
CA SER A 330 7.04 3.01 23.35
C SER A 330 6.10 3.56 22.28
N GLU A 331 5.83 4.87 22.26
CA GLU A 331 5.02 5.52 21.22
C GLU A 331 5.61 5.35 19.82
N LYS A 332 6.91 5.59 19.68
CA LYS A 332 7.62 5.44 18.40
C LYS A 332 7.66 3.99 17.96
N MET A 333 7.91 3.06 18.87
CA MET A 333 7.88 1.62 18.56
C MET A 333 6.50 1.16 18.09
N LEU A 334 5.45 1.63 18.73
CA LEU A 334 4.08 1.20 18.46
C LEU A 334 3.49 1.81 17.18
N PHE A 335 3.77 3.11 16.92
CA PHE A 335 3.00 3.88 15.95
C PHE A 335 3.82 4.43 14.76
N SER A 336 5.16 4.22 14.71
CA SER A 336 5.93 4.56 13.51
C SER A 336 5.47 3.71 12.32
N GLU A 337 5.35 4.36 11.16
CA GLU A 337 4.91 3.73 9.91
C GLU A 337 6.10 3.40 8.99
N SER A 338 7.22 2.94 9.57
CA SER A 338 8.43 2.55 8.85
C SER A 338 8.15 1.49 7.81
N HIS A 339 8.78 1.62 6.64
CA HIS A 339 8.65 0.69 5.52
C HIS A 339 9.43 -0.61 5.72
N SER A 340 9.26 -1.54 4.78
CA SER A 340 10.03 -2.80 4.68
C SER A 340 9.88 -3.77 5.85
N ARG A 341 8.78 -3.66 6.62
CA ARG A 341 8.48 -4.49 7.78
C ARG A 341 7.37 -5.51 7.49
N TYR A 342 7.59 -6.74 7.99
CA TYR A 342 6.62 -7.84 7.93
C TYR A 342 6.43 -8.45 9.31
N LEU A 343 5.20 -8.76 9.66
CA LEU A 343 4.85 -9.62 10.79
C LEU A 343 4.63 -11.04 10.27
N LEU A 344 5.34 -11.99 10.85
CA LEU A 344 5.19 -13.40 10.53
C LEU A 344 4.60 -14.13 11.73
N VAL A 345 3.52 -14.88 11.49
CA VAL A 345 2.96 -15.83 12.44
C VAL A 345 3.59 -17.18 12.14
N VAL A 346 4.32 -17.72 13.10
CA VAL A 346 5.12 -18.93 12.89
C VAL A 346 4.88 -19.96 13.99
N ASP A 347 4.96 -21.25 13.62
CA ASP A 347 5.00 -22.32 14.60
C ASP A 347 6.34 -22.30 15.35
N LYS A 348 6.31 -22.48 16.67
CA LYS A 348 7.53 -22.50 17.49
C LYS A 348 8.55 -23.52 17.00
N ASN A 349 8.11 -24.64 16.43
CA ASN A 349 9.00 -25.69 15.92
C ASN A 349 9.81 -25.23 14.69
N ASN A 350 9.34 -24.24 13.94
CA ASN A 350 10.03 -23.71 12.74
C ASN A 350 10.95 -22.53 13.07
N LEU A 351 10.92 -22.02 14.30
CA LEU A 351 11.53 -20.75 14.68
C LEU A 351 13.05 -20.72 14.44
N ASP A 352 13.76 -21.78 14.82
CA ASP A 352 15.23 -21.84 14.68
C ASP A 352 15.65 -21.87 13.22
N GLU A 353 14.94 -22.61 12.36
CA GLU A 353 15.19 -22.63 10.91
C GLU A 353 14.91 -21.25 10.29
N ILE A 354 13.82 -20.59 10.68
CA ILE A 354 13.49 -19.25 10.21
C ILE A 354 14.57 -18.26 10.59
N LYS A 355 15.01 -18.25 11.85
CA LYS A 355 16.08 -17.36 12.34
C LYS A 355 17.38 -17.58 11.59
N SER A 356 17.75 -18.84 11.33
CA SER A 356 18.93 -19.17 10.53
C SER A 356 18.84 -18.59 9.12
N LEU A 357 17.72 -18.80 8.43
CA LEU A 357 17.50 -18.29 7.06
C LEU A 357 17.53 -16.77 7.00
N LEU A 358 16.90 -16.08 7.95
CA LEU A 358 16.91 -14.62 8.02
C LEU A 358 18.32 -14.07 8.29
N SER A 359 19.08 -14.75 9.15
CA SER A 359 20.48 -14.40 9.44
C SER A 359 21.37 -14.60 8.22
N ASP A 360 21.23 -15.71 7.51
CA ASP A 360 21.98 -16.03 6.27
C ASP A 360 21.73 -14.99 5.17
N HIS A 361 20.52 -14.43 5.14
CA HIS A 361 20.15 -13.34 4.23
C HIS A 361 20.52 -11.95 4.76
N ASN A 362 21.13 -11.83 5.93
CA ASN A 362 21.43 -10.56 6.63
C ASN A 362 20.19 -9.67 6.83
N CYS A 363 19.03 -10.26 7.08
CA CYS A 363 17.84 -9.52 7.44
C CYS A 363 17.84 -9.14 8.92
N SER A 364 17.43 -7.92 9.24
CA SER A 364 17.06 -7.57 10.61
C SER A 364 15.75 -8.24 10.98
N PHE A 365 15.68 -8.85 12.16
CA PHE A 365 14.44 -9.44 12.67
C PHE A 365 14.43 -9.43 14.20
N SER A 366 13.23 -9.50 14.76
CA SER A 366 12.99 -9.57 16.21
C SER A 366 11.88 -10.56 16.53
N GLU A 367 12.11 -11.45 17.48
CA GLU A 367 11.05 -12.23 18.11
C GLU A 367 10.35 -11.30 19.11
N LEU A 368 9.10 -10.95 18.83
CA LEU A 368 8.36 -9.96 19.61
C LEU A 368 7.61 -10.60 20.79
N GLY A 369 7.12 -11.83 20.63
CA GLY A 369 6.32 -12.50 21.64
C GLY A 369 5.46 -13.61 21.07
N ILE A 370 4.37 -13.94 21.76
CA ILE A 370 3.50 -15.06 21.44
C ILE A 370 2.03 -14.67 21.49
N PHE A 371 1.20 -15.41 20.74
CA PHE A 371 -0.25 -15.32 20.86
C PHE A 371 -0.74 -16.12 22.07
N SER A 372 -1.52 -15.47 22.94
CA SER A 372 -2.12 -16.10 24.13
C SER A 372 -3.22 -15.23 24.73
N GLY A 373 -4.14 -15.86 25.47
CA GLY A 373 -5.19 -15.15 26.20
C GLY A 373 -6.19 -14.39 25.32
N ASP A 374 -6.79 -13.34 25.86
CA ASP A 374 -7.83 -12.53 25.21
C ASP A 374 -7.51 -11.02 25.22
N GLN A 375 -6.28 -10.65 25.61
CA GLN A 375 -5.79 -9.27 25.65
C GLN A 375 -4.56 -9.09 24.77
N ILE A 376 -4.48 -7.95 24.14
CA ILE A 376 -3.30 -7.44 23.42
C ILE A 376 -2.48 -6.69 24.45
N ILE A 377 -1.30 -7.20 24.79
CA ILE A 377 -0.44 -6.64 25.82
C ILE A 377 0.91 -6.31 25.20
N PHE A 378 1.30 -5.03 25.27
CA PHE A 378 2.65 -4.58 24.92
C PHE A 378 3.38 -4.18 26.20
N LYS A 379 4.59 -4.69 26.36
CA LYS A 379 5.49 -4.41 27.49
C LYS A 379 6.72 -3.65 27.01
N SER A 380 7.20 -2.77 27.86
CA SER A 380 8.53 -2.13 27.72
C SER A 380 9.29 -2.34 29.02
N ASN A 381 10.49 -2.91 28.94
CA ASN A 381 11.27 -3.31 30.12
C ASN A 381 10.46 -4.19 31.10
N SER A 382 9.70 -5.14 30.59
CA SER A 382 8.82 -6.06 31.34
C SER A 382 7.58 -5.43 32.00
N GLU A 383 7.38 -4.11 31.87
CA GLU A 383 6.21 -3.43 32.40
C GLU A 383 5.17 -3.19 31.29
N PRO A 384 3.87 -3.46 31.56
CA PRO A 384 2.82 -3.20 30.58
C PRO A 384 2.71 -1.70 30.26
N VAL A 385 2.80 -1.35 28.99
CA VAL A 385 2.62 0.04 28.49
C VAL A 385 1.33 0.22 27.72
N LEU A 386 0.77 -0.90 27.20
CA LEU A 386 -0.51 -0.91 26.50
C LEU A 386 -1.22 -2.24 26.77
N GLU A 387 -2.48 -2.14 27.15
CA GLU A 387 -3.37 -3.29 27.33
C GLU A 387 -4.73 -3.00 26.69
N LEU A 388 -5.22 -3.94 25.84
CA LEU A 388 -6.49 -3.78 25.17
C LEU A 388 -7.13 -5.17 24.93
N ARG A 389 -8.40 -5.33 25.28
CA ARG A 389 -9.13 -6.56 24.97
C ARG A 389 -9.37 -6.69 23.45
N VAL A 390 -9.19 -7.91 22.93
CA VAL A 390 -9.38 -8.22 21.51
C VAL A 390 -10.82 -7.91 21.05
N ASP A 391 -11.83 -8.23 21.84
CA ASP A 391 -13.24 -7.94 21.50
C ASP A 391 -13.53 -6.44 21.41
N LYS A 392 -12.91 -5.63 22.28
CA LYS A 392 -13.03 -4.16 22.24
C LYS A 392 -12.34 -3.57 21.01
N ALA A 393 -11.14 -4.07 20.70
CA ALA A 393 -10.40 -3.70 19.49
C ALA A 393 -11.22 -3.99 18.23
N GLU A 394 -11.72 -5.22 18.12
CA GLU A 394 -12.50 -5.68 16.98
C GLU A 394 -13.79 -4.89 16.78
N ASN A 395 -14.55 -4.62 17.85
CA ASN A 395 -15.78 -3.83 17.73
C ASN A 395 -15.52 -2.43 17.17
N ASN A 396 -14.43 -1.78 17.57
CA ASN A 396 -14.04 -0.48 17.02
C ASN A 396 -13.58 -0.60 15.56
N TYR A 397 -12.73 -1.56 15.24
CA TYR A 397 -12.22 -1.78 13.90
C TYR A 397 -13.32 -2.08 12.88
N LEU A 398 -14.24 -3.00 13.18
CA LEU A 398 -15.27 -3.46 12.25
C LEU A 398 -16.42 -2.45 12.05
N ASN A 399 -16.81 -1.71 13.10
CA ASN A 399 -18.05 -0.96 13.08
C ASN A 399 -17.88 0.55 12.84
N SER A 400 -16.68 1.09 12.90
CA SER A 400 -16.48 2.57 12.85
C SER A 400 -16.81 3.16 11.49
N LEU A 401 -16.30 2.59 10.40
CA LEU A 401 -16.55 3.11 9.05
C LEU A 401 -18.06 3.09 8.69
N GLY A 402 -18.74 2.00 9.00
CA GLY A 402 -20.16 1.87 8.76
C GLY A 402 -20.99 2.91 9.53
N LYS A 403 -20.61 3.22 10.77
CA LYS A 403 -21.27 4.26 11.58
C LYS A 403 -21.05 5.66 11.00
N ILE A 404 -19.83 5.96 10.55
CA ILE A 404 -19.50 7.26 9.93
C ILE A 404 -20.37 7.48 8.68
N ILE A 405 -20.45 6.46 7.79
CA ILE A 405 -21.20 6.57 6.53
C ILE A 405 -22.72 6.62 6.75
N GLN A 406 -23.25 5.97 7.78
CA GLN A 406 -24.70 5.96 8.06
C GLN A 406 -25.18 7.23 8.79
N ASN A 407 -24.29 7.89 9.52
CA ASN A 407 -24.64 9.09 10.32
C ASN A 407 -24.27 10.41 9.62
N GLY A 408 -23.57 10.38 8.48
CA GLY A 408 -23.25 11.52 7.62
C GLY A 408 -24.20 11.62 6.46
#